data_69860545d7e1a92601e6570ecb08bc37
#
_entry.id   69860545d7e1a92601e6570ecb08bc37
#
_cell.length_a   1.000
_cell.length_b   1.000
_cell.length_c   1.000
_cell.angle_alpha   90.00
_cell.angle_beta   90.00
_cell.angle_gamma   90.00
#
_symmetry.space_group_name_H-M   'P 1'
#
loop_
_entity.id
_entity.type
_entity.pdbx_description
1 polymer ?
#
loop_
_entity_poly.entity_id
_entity_poly.type
_entity_poly.pdbx_seq_one_letter_code
_entity_poly.pdbx_strand_id
1 'polypeptide(L)'
;MGNTLSDVQAKILNGVPTNLPQTIPVVSSKIYIPDFEQSLLKVFSTDGELKFILGNIKEKVGDKYKLITAKIGKIGLIAVNSDEDIYLQSRIGKEEQSKTDPTTEDIFLKKSGSFDTESKEAIPSVILHFSDSGKLLNSIYVEGISGNTPFGYIERMEAGDDDLLFVFHKLSGEMKFSVYDNGTLLRSVSASNFAAVVSDTETTQAKLETILPHFEGKYAVASFSIFDKKNSRFKSRKIFKYDFETKTATPLKEIQDPSESLYWILKDNNFFIWETETEEESSIRLQVHDDGGTHVNNIRLNYLPPRGLWRETWMDLNDEIYSARIKSGYLEIHKWK
;
A
#
# COMPACT_ATOMS: atom_id res chain seq x y z
N MET A 1 3.78 -5.35 24.14
CA MET A 1 4.78 -4.83 23.21
C MET A 1 5.95 -4.32 24.02
N GLY A 2 7.13 -4.75 23.68
CA GLY A 2 8.31 -4.50 24.48
C GLY A 2 9.04 -3.21 24.12
N ASN A 3 10.07 -2.91 24.89
CA ASN A 3 10.93 -1.74 24.69
C ASN A 3 12.30 -2.11 24.13
N THR A 4 12.48 -3.34 23.66
CA THR A 4 13.75 -3.80 23.10
C THR A 4 13.77 -3.61 21.59
N LEU A 5 14.95 -3.62 20.98
CA LEU A 5 15.11 -3.46 19.54
C LEU A 5 14.42 -4.59 18.74
N SER A 6 14.31 -5.79 19.33
CA SER A 6 13.65 -6.95 18.72
C SER A 6 12.13 -6.92 18.77
N ASP A 7 11.55 -6.11 19.66
CA ASP A 7 10.10 -6.03 19.80
C ASP A 7 9.49 -5.02 18.83
N VAL A 8 8.34 -5.34 18.24
CA VAL A 8 7.58 -4.37 17.46
C VAL A 8 6.89 -3.38 18.38
N GLN A 9 7.14 -2.10 18.19
CA GLN A 9 6.50 -1.04 18.97
C GLN A 9 5.23 -0.53 18.30
N ALA A 10 4.17 -0.40 19.08
CA ALA A 10 2.94 0.19 18.62
C ALA A 10 2.50 1.31 19.57
N LYS A 11 2.06 2.41 18.99
CA LYS A 11 1.43 3.50 19.72
C LYS A 11 0.00 3.12 20.07
N ILE A 12 -0.35 3.18 21.36
CA ILE A 12 -1.68 2.85 21.84
C ILE A 12 -2.38 4.12 22.30
N LEU A 13 -3.55 4.39 21.73
CA LEU A 13 -4.43 5.47 22.15
C LEU A 13 -5.77 4.88 22.59
N ASN A 14 -6.17 5.13 23.85
CA ASN A 14 -7.39 4.58 24.44
C ASN A 14 -7.51 3.04 24.32
N GLY A 15 -6.39 2.34 24.51
CA GLY A 15 -6.31 0.88 24.39
C GLY A 15 -6.28 0.34 22.95
N VAL A 16 -6.22 1.23 21.97
CA VAL A 16 -6.28 0.92 20.54
C VAL A 16 -4.93 1.26 19.88
N PRO A 17 -4.26 0.31 19.18
CA PRO A 17 -3.10 0.63 18.39
C PRO A 17 -3.45 1.57 17.24
N THR A 18 -2.66 2.63 17.05
CA THR A 18 -2.94 3.68 16.07
C THR A 18 -1.96 3.70 14.91
N ASN A 19 -0.89 2.89 14.98
CA ASN A 19 0.21 2.87 14.02
C ASN A 19 0.55 1.45 13.53
N LEU A 20 -0.45 0.57 13.41
CA LEU A 20 -0.23 -0.69 12.69
C LEU A 20 -0.15 -0.45 11.20
N PRO A 21 0.70 -1.20 10.48
CA PRO A 21 0.74 -1.15 9.02
C PRO A 21 -0.58 -1.65 8.43
N GLN A 22 -1.02 -1.04 7.33
CA GLN A 22 -2.21 -1.48 6.60
C GLN A 22 -2.00 -2.84 5.94
N THR A 23 -0.77 -3.10 5.52
CA THR A 23 -0.35 -4.39 4.95
C THR A 23 0.94 -4.85 5.61
N ILE A 24 1.07 -6.15 5.79
CA ILE A 24 2.28 -6.80 6.32
C ILE A 24 2.68 -7.85 5.27
N PRO A 25 3.67 -7.60 4.42
CA PRO A 25 4.10 -8.59 3.43
C PRO A 25 4.51 -9.90 4.08
N VAL A 26 4.04 -11.01 3.49
CA VAL A 26 4.42 -12.37 3.86
C VAL A 26 4.94 -13.04 2.58
N VAL A 27 6.24 -13.23 2.49
CA VAL A 27 6.91 -13.78 1.30
C VAL A 27 7.92 -14.83 1.73
N SER A 28 7.96 -15.98 1.05
CA SER A 28 8.93 -17.08 1.30
C SER A 28 9.06 -17.44 2.79
N SER A 29 7.93 -17.54 3.50
CA SER A 29 7.88 -17.83 4.95
C SER A 29 8.54 -16.75 5.83
N LYS A 30 8.69 -15.53 5.34
CA LYS A 30 9.12 -14.36 6.10
C LYS A 30 8.00 -13.34 6.22
N ILE A 31 7.96 -12.67 7.36
CA ILE A 31 6.98 -11.64 7.70
C ILE A 31 7.73 -10.32 7.86
N TYR A 32 7.38 -9.31 7.07
CA TYR A 32 8.06 -8.02 7.02
C TYR A 32 7.24 -6.96 7.76
N ILE A 33 7.67 -6.57 8.95
CA ILE A 33 6.92 -5.67 9.84
C ILE A 33 7.60 -4.32 9.94
N PRO A 34 7.01 -3.23 9.42
CA PRO A 34 7.52 -1.89 9.67
C PRO A 34 7.20 -1.48 11.12
N ASP A 35 8.23 -1.14 11.86
CA ASP A 35 8.11 -0.52 13.18
C ASP A 35 8.21 0.99 13.03
N PHE A 36 7.06 1.64 12.99
CA PHE A 36 6.97 3.08 12.73
C PHE A 36 7.54 3.93 13.87
N GLU A 37 7.51 3.45 15.12
CA GLU A 37 8.03 4.18 16.28
C GLU A 37 9.56 4.21 16.28
N GLN A 38 10.17 3.09 15.92
CA GLN A 38 11.62 2.98 15.84
C GLN A 38 12.19 3.34 14.46
N SER A 39 11.33 3.49 13.45
CA SER A 39 11.72 3.64 12.05
C SER A 39 12.64 2.51 11.55
N LEU A 40 12.25 1.27 11.86
CA LEU A 40 12.95 0.04 11.52
C LEU A 40 12.05 -0.91 10.75
N LEU A 41 12.61 -1.66 9.81
CA LEU A 41 11.96 -2.85 9.27
C LEU A 41 12.48 -4.07 10.03
N LYS A 42 11.58 -4.88 10.58
CA LYS A 42 11.87 -6.13 11.30
C LYS A 42 11.33 -7.29 10.51
N VAL A 43 12.18 -8.26 10.22
CA VAL A 43 11.83 -9.43 9.42
C VAL A 43 11.88 -10.67 10.29
N PHE A 44 10.75 -11.37 10.36
CA PHE A 44 10.56 -12.58 11.16
C PHE A 44 10.30 -13.77 10.23
N SER A 45 10.60 -14.98 10.69
CA SER A 45 10.02 -16.18 10.11
C SER A 45 8.55 -16.32 10.51
N THR A 46 7.82 -17.16 9.80
CA THR A 46 6.42 -17.52 10.17
C THR A 46 6.30 -18.18 11.53
N ASP A 47 7.41 -18.74 12.06
CA ASP A 47 7.49 -19.28 13.44
C ASP A 47 7.74 -18.20 14.49
N GLY A 48 7.86 -16.93 14.09
CA GLY A 48 8.07 -15.78 14.98
C GLY A 48 9.53 -15.52 15.37
N GLU A 49 10.50 -16.20 14.73
CA GLU A 49 11.92 -15.93 14.96
C GLU A 49 12.37 -14.68 14.19
N LEU A 50 12.98 -13.71 14.87
CA LEU A 50 13.55 -12.53 14.25
C LEU A 50 14.78 -12.89 13.39
N LYS A 51 14.73 -12.62 12.09
CA LYS A 51 15.80 -12.92 11.13
C LYS A 51 16.78 -11.76 10.97
N PHE A 52 16.26 -10.57 10.72
CA PHE A 52 17.10 -9.36 10.64
C PHE A 52 16.30 -8.09 10.96
N ILE A 53 17.03 -7.03 11.23
CA ILE A 53 16.51 -5.67 11.40
C ILE A 53 17.23 -4.77 10.40
N LEU A 54 16.46 -3.98 9.62
CA LEU A 54 16.98 -3.01 8.67
C LEU A 54 16.59 -1.60 9.12
N GLY A 55 17.57 -0.68 9.19
CA GLY A 55 17.28 0.70 9.53
C GLY A 55 18.49 1.50 10.01
N ASN A 56 18.23 2.68 10.54
CA ASN A 56 19.27 3.56 11.09
C ASN A 56 19.65 3.14 12.52
N ILE A 57 20.39 2.02 12.63
CA ILE A 57 20.73 1.39 13.90
C ILE A 57 22.04 1.98 14.40
N LYS A 58 22.00 2.61 15.58
CA LYS A 58 23.19 3.20 16.24
C LYS A 58 23.78 2.32 17.34
N GLU A 59 23.02 1.35 17.83
CA GLU A 59 23.43 0.49 18.93
C GLU A 59 24.04 -0.80 18.40
N LYS A 60 25.15 -1.22 19.01
CA LYS A 60 25.67 -2.58 18.84
C LYS A 60 24.84 -3.52 19.69
N VAL A 61 23.91 -4.21 19.08
CA VAL A 61 23.18 -5.31 19.72
C VAL A 61 23.97 -6.60 19.49
N GLY A 62 24.10 -7.43 20.52
CA GLY A 62 24.90 -8.67 20.43
C GLY A 62 24.44 -9.60 19.29
N ASP A 63 25.26 -10.58 18.94
CA ASP A 63 25.21 -11.47 17.75
C ASP A 63 23.95 -12.33 17.58
N LYS A 64 22.88 -11.99 18.26
CA LYS A 64 21.65 -12.82 18.29
C LYS A 64 20.86 -12.78 16.98
N TYR A 65 20.92 -11.67 16.23
CA TYR A 65 20.24 -11.50 14.93
C TYR A 65 21.02 -10.52 14.03
N LYS A 66 20.81 -10.61 12.75
CA LYS A 66 21.49 -9.77 11.76
C LYS A 66 20.97 -8.34 11.80
N LEU A 67 21.87 -7.37 11.99
CA LEU A 67 21.59 -5.95 11.90
C LEU A 67 22.10 -5.40 10.57
N ILE A 68 21.24 -4.72 9.84
CA ILE A 68 21.56 -4.08 8.56
C ILE A 68 21.38 -2.58 8.74
N THR A 69 22.49 -1.86 8.79
CA THR A 69 22.44 -0.41 8.95
C THR A 69 22.26 0.25 7.58
N ALA A 70 21.16 1.01 7.46
CA ALA A 70 20.87 1.80 6.27
C ALA A 70 20.35 3.18 6.68
N LYS A 71 20.69 4.21 5.89
CA LYS A 71 20.14 5.56 6.11
C LYS A 71 18.68 5.57 5.64
N ILE A 72 17.78 5.44 6.58
CA ILE A 72 16.33 5.47 6.37
C ILE A 72 15.76 6.62 7.21
N GLY A 73 14.91 7.42 6.62
CA GLY A 73 14.11 8.41 7.36
C GLY A 73 12.97 7.74 8.13
N LYS A 74 11.87 8.44 8.37
CA LYS A 74 10.70 7.78 8.96
C LYS A 74 10.15 6.76 7.98
N ILE A 75 10.06 5.51 8.43
CA ILE A 75 9.53 4.41 7.64
C ILE A 75 8.04 4.62 7.37
N GLY A 76 7.62 4.34 6.14
CA GLY A 76 6.23 4.35 5.71
C GLY A 76 5.78 2.97 5.22
N LEU A 77 5.16 2.95 4.05
CA LEU A 77 4.72 1.72 3.40
C LEU A 77 5.90 0.85 3.00
N ILE A 78 5.66 -0.45 2.94
CA ILE A 78 6.59 -1.45 2.42
C ILE A 78 5.89 -2.35 1.41
N ALA A 79 6.64 -2.80 0.41
CA ALA A 79 6.25 -3.88 -0.50
C ALA A 79 7.45 -4.82 -0.66
N VAL A 80 7.18 -6.08 -0.93
CA VAL A 80 8.22 -7.12 -1.11
C VAL A 80 7.80 -7.99 -2.28
N ASN A 81 8.71 -8.23 -3.23
CA ASN A 81 8.45 -9.10 -4.38
C ASN A 81 8.73 -10.58 -4.06
N SER A 82 8.51 -11.46 -5.04
CA SER A 82 8.75 -12.89 -4.92
C SER A 82 10.22 -13.27 -4.64
N ASP A 83 11.15 -12.42 -5.08
CA ASP A 83 12.60 -12.59 -4.88
C ASP A 83 13.08 -12.03 -3.52
N GLU A 84 12.12 -11.59 -2.70
CA GLU A 84 12.34 -10.98 -1.39
C GLU A 84 13.02 -9.60 -1.43
N ASP A 85 13.06 -8.95 -2.57
CA ASP A 85 13.50 -7.57 -2.67
C ASP A 85 12.51 -6.64 -1.98
N ILE A 86 13.03 -5.67 -1.24
CA ILE A 86 12.27 -4.83 -0.33
C ILE A 86 12.18 -3.42 -0.88
N TYR A 87 10.97 -2.95 -1.12
CA TYR A 87 10.66 -1.56 -1.44
C TYR A 87 10.12 -0.87 -0.20
N LEU A 88 10.81 0.15 0.27
CA LEU A 88 10.53 0.81 1.54
C LEU A 88 10.32 2.31 1.33
N GLN A 89 9.15 2.83 1.67
CA GLN A 89 8.90 4.27 1.71
C GLN A 89 9.69 4.90 2.85
N SER A 90 10.64 5.77 2.51
CA SER A 90 11.42 6.57 3.45
C SER A 90 10.93 8.03 3.42
N ARG A 91 10.30 8.49 4.50
CA ARG A 91 9.80 9.85 4.67
C ARG A 91 10.89 10.72 5.24
N ILE A 92 11.12 11.88 4.66
CA ILE A 92 12.16 12.83 5.10
C ILE A 92 11.52 13.87 6.01
N GLY A 93 11.85 13.85 7.29
CA GLY A 93 11.34 14.82 8.27
C GLY A 93 12.03 16.19 8.15
N LYS A 94 11.35 17.27 8.55
CA LYS A 94 11.90 18.64 8.56
C LYS A 94 13.20 18.78 9.37
N GLU A 95 13.39 17.99 10.42
CA GLU A 95 14.60 18.00 11.26
C GLU A 95 15.80 17.31 10.61
N GLU A 96 15.58 16.37 9.69
CA GLU A 96 16.64 15.72 8.94
C GLU A 96 17.07 16.55 7.74
N GLN A 97 16.19 17.41 7.21
CA GLN A 97 16.51 18.36 6.16
C GLN A 97 17.60 19.36 6.58
N SER A 98 17.71 19.69 7.87
CA SER A 98 18.73 20.62 8.39
C SER A 98 20.11 20.01 8.63
N LYS A 99 20.28 18.71 8.48
CA LYS A 99 21.55 17.98 8.79
C LYS A 99 22.15 17.21 7.62
N THR A 100 21.49 17.22 6.46
CA THR A 100 22.01 16.60 5.24
C THR A 100 22.81 17.61 4.42
N ASP A 101 23.78 17.11 3.66
CA ASP A 101 24.69 17.87 2.79
C ASP A 101 23.90 18.91 1.96
N PRO A 102 24.30 20.20 1.96
CA PRO A 102 23.57 21.29 1.28
C PRO A 102 23.27 21.03 -0.20
N THR A 103 24.01 20.16 -0.86
CA THR A 103 23.75 19.74 -2.24
C THR A 103 22.48 18.91 -2.41
N THR A 104 22.09 18.14 -1.39
CA THR A 104 20.86 17.32 -1.40
C THR A 104 19.66 18.15 -0.95
N GLU A 105 19.81 19.05 0.02
CA GLU A 105 18.77 19.96 0.51
C GLU A 105 18.26 20.91 -0.57
N ASP A 106 19.17 21.48 -1.37
CA ASP A 106 18.82 22.40 -2.46
C ASP A 106 17.96 21.76 -3.55
N ILE A 107 18.12 20.45 -3.79
CA ILE A 107 17.35 19.72 -4.79
C ILE A 107 15.92 19.45 -4.29
N PHE A 108 15.76 19.06 -3.03
CA PHE A 108 14.44 18.76 -2.45
C PHE A 108 13.58 20.02 -2.24
N LEU A 109 14.20 21.14 -1.82
CA LEU A 109 13.47 22.36 -1.51
C LEU A 109 13.18 23.26 -2.71
N LYS A 110 14.08 23.32 -3.70
CA LYS A 110 13.94 24.20 -4.88
C LYS A 110 12.98 23.65 -5.95
N LYS A 111 12.76 22.33 -6.02
CA LYS A 111 11.89 21.70 -7.02
C LYS A 111 10.51 21.31 -6.51
N SER A 112 10.29 21.25 -5.20
CA SER A 112 8.94 21.11 -4.64
C SER A 112 8.21 22.46 -4.74
N GLY A 113 7.89 22.89 -5.95
CA GLY A 113 7.10 24.08 -6.18
C GLY A 113 5.83 24.02 -5.35
N SER A 114 5.63 25.05 -4.51
CA SER A 114 4.44 25.38 -3.71
C SER A 114 3.50 24.19 -3.44
N PHE A 115 3.82 23.39 -2.42
CA PHE A 115 2.83 22.52 -1.82
C PHE A 115 1.75 23.40 -1.20
N ASP A 116 0.53 23.20 -1.64
CA ASP A 116 -0.65 23.89 -1.14
C ASP A 116 -0.72 23.73 0.38
N THR A 117 -0.60 24.82 1.11
CA THR A 117 -0.49 24.88 2.57
C THR A 117 -1.79 24.47 3.29
N GLU A 118 -2.85 24.12 2.58
CA GLU A 118 -4.12 23.67 3.15
C GLU A 118 -4.25 22.14 3.33
N SER A 119 -3.38 21.33 2.74
CA SER A 119 -3.36 19.88 3.00
C SER A 119 -2.37 19.59 4.13
N LYS A 120 -2.87 19.08 5.26
CA LYS A 120 -2.08 18.57 6.39
C LYS A 120 -0.86 17.78 5.86
N GLU A 121 0.30 18.48 5.87
CA GLU A 121 1.67 18.02 5.70
C GLU A 121 1.88 16.75 4.85
N ALA A 122 1.94 16.91 3.54
CA ALA A 122 2.55 15.90 2.67
C ALA A 122 4.06 15.87 2.98
N ILE A 123 4.51 14.84 3.70
CA ILE A 123 5.93 14.66 4.00
C ILE A 123 6.57 14.05 2.76
N PRO A 124 7.55 14.72 2.12
CA PRO A 124 8.25 14.18 0.96
C PRO A 124 8.82 12.80 1.24
N SER A 125 8.70 11.90 0.28
CA SER A 125 9.14 10.51 0.43
C SER A 125 9.93 10.06 -0.79
N VAL A 126 10.88 9.16 -0.57
CA VAL A 126 11.51 8.36 -1.62
C VAL A 126 11.24 6.88 -1.33
N ILE A 127 11.27 6.05 -2.33
CA ILE A 127 11.19 4.60 -2.15
C ILE A 127 12.62 4.07 -2.25
N LEU A 128 13.09 3.42 -1.19
CA LEU A 128 14.39 2.75 -1.15
C LEU A 128 14.20 1.30 -1.55
N HIS A 129 14.95 0.83 -2.52
CA HIS A 129 14.95 -0.54 -3.00
C HIS A 129 16.16 -1.27 -2.43
N PHE A 130 15.91 -2.32 -1.65
CA PHE A 130 16.91 -3.19 -1.05
C PHE A 130 16.77 -4.61 -1.59
N SER A 131 17.90 -5.32 -1.73
CA SER A 131 17.88 -6.74 -1.99
C SER A 131 17.36 -7.54 -0.78
N ASP A 132 17.11 -8.83 -0.97
CA ASP A 132 16.79 -9.83 0.05
C ASP A 132 17.78 -9.84 1.24
N SER A 133 19.03 -9.53 0.96
CA SER A 133 20.11 -9.42 1.97
C SER A 133 20.13 -8.08 2.71
N GLY A 134 19.30 -7.10 2.31
CA GLY A 134 19.21 -5.76 2.86
C GLY A 134 20.25 -4.77 2.30
N LYS A 135 20.91 -5.09 1.18
CA LYS A 135 21.79 -4.17 0.47
C LYS A 135 20.94 -3.15 -0.30
N LEU A 136 21.19 -1.85 -0.08
CA LEU A 136 20.53 -0.81 -0.87
C LEU A 136 20.98 -0.91 -2.34
N LEU A 137 20.03 -1.10 -3.24
CA LEU A 137 20.23 -1.19 -4.68
C LEU A 137 20.07 0.18 -5.32
N ASN A 138 18.95 0.85 -5.08
CA ASN A 138 18.66 2.17 -5.62
C ASN A 138 17.64 2.95 -4.79
N SER A 139 17.37 4.20 -5.21
CA SER A 139 16.30 5.05 -4.69
C SER A 139 15.38 5.44 -5.84
N ILE A 140 14.08 5.26 -5.66
CA ILE A 140 13.06 5.49 -6.68
C ILE A 140 12.30 6.77 -6.34
N TYR A 141 12.22 7.65 -7.33
CA TYR A 141 11.50 8.92 -7.33
C TYR A 141 10.26 8.83 -8.22
N VAL A 142 9.50 9.92 -8.32
CA VAL A 142 8.31 9.94 -9.21
C VAL A 142 8.69 9.59 -10.66
N GLU A 143 9.86 10.04 -11.13
CA GLU A 143 10.36 9.76 -12.48
C GLU A 143 11.20 8.47 -12.58
N GLY A 144 11.30 7.70 -11.51
CA GLY A 144 12.16 6.53 -11.40
C GLY A 144 13.53 6.83 -10.78
N ILE A 145 14.51 5.92 -10.95
CA ILE A 145 15.84 6.02 -10.34
C ILE A 145 16.68 7.19 -10.89
N SER A 146 16.39 7.66 -12.09
CA SER A 146 17.06 8.82 -12.70
C SER A 146 16.39 10.16 -12.33
N GLY A 147 15.27 10.12 -11.65
CA GLY A 147 14.52 11.29 -11.22
C GLY A 147 15.02 11.90 -9.93
N ASN A 148 14.42 13.02 -9.57
CA ASN A 148 14.73 13.73 -8.33
C ASN A 148 13.50 14.36 -7.67
N THR A 149 12.28 14.11 -8.19
CA THR A 149 11.03 14.58 -7.59
C THR A 149 10.59 13.57 -6.55
N PRO A 150 10.57 13.92 -5.25
CA PRO A 150 10.07 13.02 -4.23
C PRO A 150 8.56 12.83 -4.38
N PHE A 151 8.06 11.69 -3.91
CA PHE A 151 6.63 11.48 -3.77
C PHE A 151 6.07 12.41 -2.69
N GLY A 152 4.99 13.11 -2.97
CA GLY A 152 4.30 13.92 -1.98
C GLY A 152 3.52 13.06 -0.99
N TYR A 153 2.64 12.19 -1.50
CA TYR A 153 1.84 11.26 -0.73
C TYR A 153 1.74 9.93 -1.46
N ILE A 154 2.08 8.84 -0.79
CA ILE A 154 1.87 7.48 -1.27
C ILE A 154 0.74 6.87 -0.46
N GLU A 155 -0.33 6.48 -1.12
CA GLU A 155 -1.49 5.82 -0.49
C GLU A 155 -1.28 4.32 -0.37
N ARG A 156 -0.73 3.70 -1.42
CA ARG A 156 -0.48 2.27 -1.48
C ARG A 156 0.73 1.97 -2.33
N MET A 157 1.43 0.90 -1.96
CA MET A 157 2.59 0.39 -2.65
C MET A 157 2.52 -1.14 -2.65
N GLU A 158 2.69 -1.76 -3.82
CA GLU A 158 2.66 -3.20 -4.02
C GLU A 158 3.81 -3.61 -4.92
N ALA A 159 4.39 -4.77 -4.67
CA ALA A 159 5.34 -5.38 -5.58
C ALA A 159 4.61 -6.41 -6.46
N GLY A 160 5.00 -6.47 -7.73
CA GLY A 160 4.53 -7.48 -8.69
C GLY A 160 5.58 -8.54 -8.92
N ASP A 161 5.40 -9.32 -9.98
CA ASP A 161 6.44 -10.23 -10.48
C ASP A 161 7.53 -9.43 -11.22
N ASP A 162 8.71 -10.05 -11.41
CA ASP A 162 9.80 -9.55 -12.26
C ASP A 162 10.22 -8.09 -11.93
N ASP A 163 10.52 -7.77 -10.66
CA ASP A 163 10.96 -6.45 -10.20
C ASP A 163 9.96 -5.30 -10.45
N LEU A 164 8.69 -5.63 -10.71
CA LEU A 164 7.64 -4.62 -10.84
C LEU A 164 7.28 -4.04 -9.47
N LEU A 165 7.20 -2.70 -9.44
CA LEU A 165 6.69 -1.95 -8.32
C LEU A 165 5.51 -1.09 -8.77
N PHE A 166 4.41 -1.20 -8.06
CA PHE A 166 3.18 -0.45 -8.26
C PHE A 166 3.01 0.58 -7.15
N VAL A 167 2.84 1.85 -7.53
CA VAL A 167 2.71 2.95 -6.56
C VAL A 167 1.46 3.76 -6.87
N PHE A 168 0.52 3.78 -5.94
CA PHE A 168 -0.63 4.67 -5.98
C PHE A 168 -0.34 5.90 -5.13
N HIS A 169 -0.19 7.05 -5.78
CA HIS A 169 0.33 8.25 -5.15
C HIS A 169 -0.35 9.53 -5.65
N LYS A 170 -0.22 10.60 -4.89
CA LYS A 170 -0.73 11.92 -5.27
C LYS A 170 0.40 12.78 -5.83
N LEU A 171 0.19 13.35 -7.01
CA LEU A 171 1.11 14.30 -7.63
C LEU A 171 0.31 15.51 -8.14
N SER A 172 0.71 16.72 -7.72
CA SER A 172 0.03 17.98 -8.11
C SER A 172 -1.50 17.95 -7.88
N GLY A 173 -1.93 17.34 -6.78
CA GLY A 173 -3.36 17.25 -6.43
C GLY A 173 -4.12 16.08 -7.05
N GLU A 174 -3.59 15.44 -8.09
CA GLU A 174 -4.20 14.30 -8.78
C GLU A 174 -3.66 12.97 -8.25
N MET A 175 -4.54 11.99 -8.06
CA MET A 175 -4.14 10.61 -7.76
C MET A 175 -3.65 9.93 -9.04
N LYS A 176 -2.49 9.30 -8.96
CA LYS A 176 -1.83 8.57 -10.04
C LYS A 176 -1.43 7.19 -9.58
N PHE A 177 -1.49 6.27 -10.52
CA PHE A 177 -0.95 4.94 -10.40
C PHE A 177 0.26 4.83 -11.33
N SER A 178 1.42 4.52 -10.78
CA SER A 178 2.68 4.41 -11.53
C SER A 178 3.24 3.00 -11.42
N VAL A 179 3.78 2.50 -12.53
CA VAL A 179 4.43 1.19 -12.65
C VAL A 179 5.90 1.42 -12.92
N TYR A 180 6.73 0.83 -12.09
CA TYR A 180 8.18 0.83 -12.22
C TYR A 180 8.66 -0.59 -12.46
N ASP A 181 9.68 -0.75 -13.31
CA ASP A 181 10.41 -1.97 -13.55
C ASP A 181 11.86 -1.72 -13.14
N ASN A 182 12.35 -2.48 -12.19
CA ASN A 182 13.67 -2.31 -11.58
C ASN A 182 13.96 -0.83 -11.24
N GLY A 183 12.93 -0.13 -10.76
CA GLY A 183 12.97 1.29 -10.42
C GLY A 183 12.88 2.28 -11.59
N THR A 184 12.81 1.83 -12.84
CA THR A 184 12.56 2.67 -14.01
C THR A 184 11.06 2.88 -14.20
N LEU A 185 10.60 4.12 -14.33
CA LEU A 185 9.19 4.41 -14.61
C LEU A 185 8.80 3.91 -16.00
N LEU A 186 7.94 2.90 -16.07
CA LEU A 186 7.39 2.38 -17.33
C LEU A 186 6.18 3.18 -17.78
N ARG A 187 5.23 3.42 -16.87
CA ARG A 187 3.96 4.06 -17.19
C ARG A 187 3.29 4.67 -15.96
N SER A 188 2.40 5.61 -16.21
CA SER A 188 1.56 6.20 -15.17
C SER A 188 0.14 6.37 -15.71
N VAL A 189 -0.84 6.10 -14.85
CA VAL A 189 -2.28 6.16 -15.14
C VAL A 189 -2.95 7.02 -14.07
N SER A 190 -3.90 7.86 -14.48
CA SER A 190 -4.69 8.69 -13.58
C SER A 190 -6.17 8.65 -13.97
N ALA A 191 -7.01 9.38 -13.27
CA ALA A 191 -8.44 9.47 -13.59
C ALA A 191 -8.70 9.91 -15.02
N SER A 192 -7.83 10.74 -15.62
CA SER A 192 -7.96 11.24 -16.98
C SER A 192 -7.90 10.13 -18.04
N ASN A 193 -7.23 9.03 -17.78
CA ASN A 193 -7.18 7.88 -18.69
C ASN A 193 -8.53 7.18 -18.86
N PHE A 194 -9.46 7.40 -17.92
CA PHE A 194 -10.81 6.84 -17.96
C PHE A 194 -11.86 7.83 -18.46
N ALA A 195 -11.46 9.04 -18.87
CA ALA A 195 -12.39 10.11 -19.24
C ALA A 195 -13.35 9.73 -20.40
N ALA A 196 -12.96 8.79 -21.27
CA ALA A 196 -13.82 8.30 -22.36
C ALA A 196 -15.02 7.46 -21.84
N VAL A 197 -14.89 6.81 -20.66
CA VAL A 197 -15.90 5.90 -20.11
C VAL A 197 -16.47 6.40 -18.77
N VAL A 198 -15.75 7.30 -18.09
CA VAL A 198 -16.16 7.93 -16.84
C VAL A 198 -15.99 9.42 -16.99
N SER A 199 -17.09 10.14 -17.04
CA SER A 199 -17.07 11.60 -17.07
C SER A 199 -18.12 12.17 -16.13
N ASP A 200 -17.85 13.37 -15.65
CA ASP A 200 -18.84 14.18 -15.00
C ASP A 200 -19.97 14.50 -15.99
N THR A 201 -21.18 14.45 -15.49
CA THR A 201 -22.36 14.93 -16.23
C THR A 201 -22.87 16.22 -15.61
N GLU A 202 -23.95 16.80 -16.14
CA GLU A 202 -24.61 17.94 -15.50
C GLU A 202 -25.08 17.62 -14.08
N THR A 203 -25.50 16.37 -13.83
CA THR A 203 -26.10 15.93 -12.57
C THR A 203 -25.21 15.05 -11.70
N THR A 204 -24.12 14.49 -12.24
CA THR A 204 -23.25 13.55 -11.52
C THR A 204 -21.78 13.93 -11.56
N GLN A 205 -21.06 13.61 -10.49
CA GLN A 205 -19.62 13.72 -10.37
C GLN A 205 -19.02 12.34 -10.14
N ALA A 206 -17.96 12.02 -10.86
CA ALA A 206 -17.18 10.81 -10.69
C ALA A 206 -15.91 11.11 -9.87
N LYS A 207 -15.60 10.24 -8.91
CA LYS A 207 -14.38 10.31 -8.09
C LYS A 207 -13.66 8.98 -8.16
N LEU A 208 -12.39 9.00 -8.56
CA LEU A 208 -11.52 7.84 -8.49
C LEU A 208 -11.33 7.45 -7.01
N GLU A 209 -11.61 6.20 -6.67
CA GLU A 209 -11.40 5.65 -5.33
C GLU A 209 -10.09 4.87 -5.24
N THR A 210 -9.89 3.94 -6.18
CA THR A 210 -8.69 3.10 -6.18
C THR A 210 -8.35 2.64 -7.58
N ILE A 211 -7.07 2.30 -7.78
CA ILE A 211 -6.57 1.54 -8.91
C ILE A 211 -5.77 0.37 -8.36
N LEU A 212 -6.12 -0.84 -8.77
CA LEU A 212 -5.43 -2.07 -8.42
C LEU A 212 -4.66 -2.59 -9.63
N PRO A 213 -3.37 -2.90 -9.50
CA PRO A 213 -2.62 -3.52 -10.57
C PRO A 213 -2.94 -5.00 -10.73
N HIS A 214 -2.86 -5.50 -11.94
CA HIS A 214 -2.59 -6.91 -12.16
C HIS A 214 -1.11 -7.19 -11.87
N PHE A 215 -0.79 -8.29 -11.18
CA PHE A 215 0.55 -8.61 -10.69
C PHE A 215 1.64 -8.65 -11.78
N GLU A 216 1.30 -9.02 -13.02
CA GLU A 216 2.21 -8.97 -14.18
C GLU A 216 2.25 -7.57 -14.85
N GLY A 217 1.57 -6.57 -14.33
CA GLY A 217 1.57 -5.23 -14.91
C GLY A 217 0.93 -5.10 -16.29
N LYS A 218 0.07 -6.04 -16.70
CA LYS A 218 -0.60 -6.02 -18.02
C LYS A 218 -1.77 -5.05 -18.07
N TYR A 219 -2.50 -4.93 -16.98
CA TYR A 219 -3.65 -4.04 -16.84
C TYR A 219 -3.82 -3.57 -15.40
N ALA A 220 -4.74 -2.65 -15.18
CA ALA A 220 -5.20 -2.26 -13.86
C ALA A 220 -6.74 -2.26 -13.83
N VAL A 221 -7.29 -2.49 -12.65
CA VAL A 221 -8.73 -2.34 -12.40
C VAL A 221 -8.95 -1.10 -11.53
N ALA A 222 -9.77 -0.18 -12.01
CA ALA A 222 -10.07 1.07 -11.33
C ALA A 222 -11.52 1.12 -10.87
N SER A 223 -11.74 1.68 -9.69
CA SER A 223 -13.05 1.92 -9.11
C SER A 223 -13.34 3.41 -9.01
N PHE A 224 -14.52 3.82 -9.47
CA PHE A 224 -15.00 5.20 -9.41
C PHE A 224 -16.34 5.26 -8.68
N SER A 225 -16.42 6.05 -7.62
CA SER A 225 -17.69 6.42 -7.00
C SER A 225 -18.37 7.54 -7.78
N ILE A 226 -19.64 7.35 -8.06
CA ILE A 226 -20.51 8.31 -8.75
C ILE A 226 -21.44 8.96 -7.73
N PHE A 227 -21.40 10.28 -7.65
CA PHE A 227 -22.18 11.08 -6.72
C PHE A 227 -23.15 12.00 -7.47
N ASP A 228 -24.29 12.29 -6.87
CA ASP A 228 -25.17 13.35 -7.30
C ASP A 228 -24.58 14.72 -6.95
N LYS A 229 -24.44 15.63 -7.93
CA LYS A 229 -23.85 16.97 -7.71
C LYS A 229 -24.65 17.84 -6.79
N LYS A 230 -26.00 17.68 -6.74
CA LYS A 230 -26.88 18.54 -5.98
C LYS A 230 -26.80 18.29 -4.47
N ASN A 231 -26.65 17.03 -4.09
CA ASN A 231 -26.77 16.62 -2.68
C ASN A 231 -25.61 15.75 -2.19
N SER A 232 -24.60 15.51 -3.04
CA SER A 232 -23.42 14.69 -2.77
C SER A 232 -23.78 13.25 -2.34
N ARG A 233 -24.96 12.74 -2.72
CA ARG A 233 -25.35 11.37 -2.41
C ARG A 233 -24.66 10.41 -3.36
N PHE A 234 -24.17 9.30 -2.81
CA PHE A 234 -23.69 8.16 -3.58
C PHE A 234 -24.82 7.63 -4.47
N LYS A 235 -24.52 7.36 -5.74
CA LYS A 235 -25.43 6.76 -6.71
C LYS A 235 -25.02 5.35 -7.07
N SER A 236 -23.76 5.18 -7.44
CA SER A 236 -23.20 3.87 -7.79
C SER A 236 -21.67 3.91 -7.74
N ARG A 237 -21.09 2.74 -7.77
CA ARG A 237 -19.64 2.57 -8.01
C ARG A 237 -19.47 1.84 -9.33
N LYS A 238 -18.59 2.36 -10.19
CA LYS A 238 -18.29 1.75 -11.49
C LYS A 238 -16.87 1.24 -11.49
N ILE A 239 -16.69 0.00 -11.91
CA ILE A 239 -15.41 -0.69 -11.99
C ILE A 239 -15.04 -0.85 -13.47
N PHE A 240 -13.78 -0.52 -13.80
CA PHE A 240 -13.24 -0.57 -15.14
C PHE A 240 -11.91 -1.32 -15.16
N LYS A 241 -11.67 -2.08 -16.22
CA LYS A 241 -10.37 -2.63 -16.57
C LYS A 241 -9.68 -1.67 -17.54
N TYR A 242 -8.46 -1.24 -17.22
CA TYR A 242 -7.63 -0.42 -18.09
C TYR A 242 -6.47 -1.25 -18.60
N ASP A 243 -6.47 -1.53 -19.87
CA ASP A 243 -5.42 -2.26 -20.56
C ASP A 243 -4.28 -1.29 -20.91
N PHE A 244 -3.05 -1.65 -20.49
CA PHE A 244 -1.89 -0.77 -20.66
C PHE A 244 -1.31 -0.77 -22.06
N GLU A 245 -1.52 -1.83 -22.84
CA GLU A 245 -1.04 -1.94 -24.21
C GLU A 245 -1.94 -1.15 -25.17
N THR A 246 -3.24 -1.43 -25.13
CA THR A 246 -4.23 -0.76 -25.98
C THR A 246 -4.62 0.62 -25.48
N LYS A 247 -4.31 0.96 -24.22
CA LYS A 247 -4.70 2.22 -23.53
C LYS A 247 -6.21 2.44 -23.52
N THR A 248 -6.96 1.37 -23.40
CA THR A 248 -8.43 1.41 -23.39
C THR A 248 -8.99 1.01 -22.03
N ALA A 249 -10.09 1.66 -21.62
CA ALA A 249 -10.84 1.32 -20.44
C ALA A 249 -12.14 0.59 -20.83
N THR A 250 -12.38 -0.57 -20.25
CA THR A 250 -13.55 -1.41 -20.47
C THR A 250 -14.36 -1.51 -19.18
N PRO A 251 -15.70 -1.28 -19.18
CA PRO A 251 -16.51 -1.45 -17.99
C PRO A 251 -16.59 -2.93 -17.60
N LEU A 252 -16.43 -3.22 -16.31
CA LEU A 252 -16.56 -4.56 -15.74
C LEU A 252 -17.85 -4.70 -14.93
N LYS A 253 -18.11 -3.75 -14.03
CA LYS A 253 -19.20 -3.87 -13.04
C LYS A 253 -19.72 -2.50 -12.66
N GLU A 254 -21.03 -2.44 -12.35
CA GLU A 254 -21.65 -1.34 -11.63
C GLU A 254 -22.26 -1.86 -10.32
N ILE A 255 -21.94 -1.22 -9.21
CA ILE A 255 -22.34 -1.55 -7.85
C ILE A 255 -23.24 -0.44 -7.35
N GLN A 256 -24.41 -0.80 -6.80
CA GLN A 256 -25.39 0.16 -6.24
C GLN A 256 -25.25 0.29 -4.72
N ASP A 257 -24.68 -0.70 -4.05
CA ASP A 257 -24.50 -0.70 -2.61
C ASP A 257 -23.22 0.08 -2.23
N PRO A 258 -23.32 1.15 -1.42
CA PRO A 258 -22.14 1.90 -0.98
C PRO A 258 -21.22 1.10 -0.04
N SER A 259 -21.70 0.02 0.58
CA SER A 259 -20.90 -0.86 1.44
C SER A 259 -19.96 -1.79 0.66
N GLU A 260 -20.24 -2.00 -0.63
CA GLU A 260 -19.41 -2.84 -1.50
C GLU A 260 -18.31 -2.03 -2.15
N SER A 261 -17.07 -2.53 -2.18
CA SER A 261 -15.91 -1.87 -2.80
C SER A 261 -14.95 -2.85 -3.47
N LEU A 262 -14.28 -2.39 -4.52
CA LEU A 262 -13.19 -3.16 -5.13
C LEU A 262 -12.07 -3.35 -4.11
N TYR A 263 -11.63 -4.60 -3.92
CA TYR A 263 -10.69 -4.95 -2.86
C TYR A 263 -9.34 -5.45 -3.39
N TRP A 264 -9.33 -6.45 -4.30
CA TRP A 264 -8.12 -7.09 -4.78
C TRP A 264 -8.29 -7.70 -6.16
N ILE A 265 -7.17 -7.91 -6.89
CA ILE A 265 -7.11 -8.65 -8.14
C ILE A 265 -6.29 -9.91 -7.91
N LEU A 266 -6.84 -11.06 -8.28
CA LEU A 266 -6.23 -12.37 -8.15
C LEU A 266 -5.32 -12.69 -9.35
N LYS A 267 -4.38 -13.63 -9.17
CA LYS A 267 -3.48 -14.10 -10.23
C LYS A 267 -4.20 -14.74 -11.42
N ASP A 268 -5.36 -15.33 -11.19
CA ASP A 268 -6.21 -15.92 -12.24
C ASP A 268 -7.09 -14.89 -12.99
N ASN A 269 -6.82 -13.60 -12.80
CA ASN A 269 -7.56 -12.45 -13.35
C ASN A 269 -8.94 -12.23 -12.72
N ASN A 270 -9.36 -13.04 -11.76
CA ASN A 270 -10.55 -12.75 -10.98
C ASN A 270 -10.30 -11.55 -10.06
N PHE A 271 -11.33 -10.92 -9.56
CA PHE A 271 -11.19 -9.84 -8.57
C PHE A 271 -12.22 -9.96 -7.45
N PHE A 272 -11.85 -9.43 -6.30
CA PHE A 272 -12.70 -9.38 -5.13
C PHE A 272 -13.42 -8.05 -4.98
N ILE A 273 -14.69 -8.14 -4.66
CA ILE A 273 -15.49 -7.06 -4.09
C ILE A 273 -15.68 -7.36 -2.61
N TRP A 274 -15.21 -6.44 -1.77
CA TRP A 274 -15.42 -6.45 -0.34
C TRP A 274 -16.81 -5.94 -0.02
N GLU A 275 -17.56 -6.67 0.77
CA GLU A 275 -18.83 -6.25 1.35
C GLU A 275 -18.64 -5.99 2.85
N THR A 276 -18.83 -4.74 3.27
CA THR A 276 -18.80 -4.40 4.69
C THR A 276 -20.09 -4.88 5.33
N GLU A 277 -20.03 -5.96 6.10
CA GLU A 277 -21.18 -6.45 6.85
C GLU A 277 -21.53 -5.53 8.03
N THR A 278 -22.80 -5.49 8.40
CA THR A 278 -23.30 -4.71 9.54
C THR A 278 -22.69 -5.22 10.85
N GLU A 279 -22.63 -4.37 11.87
CA GLU A 279 -22.00 -4.64 13.19
C GLU A 279 -22.45 -5.93 13.88
N GLU A 280 -23.55 -6.52 13.49
CA GLU A 280 -24.11 -7.74 14.07
C GLU A 280 -23.47 -9.03 13.54
N GLU A 281 -22.86 -9.00 12.36
CA GLU A 281 -22.20 -10.14 11.76
C GLU A 281 -20.68 -10.06 11.94
N SER A 282 -20.11 -11.03 12.64
CA SER A 282 -18.65 -11.13 12.87
C SER A 282 -17.97 -11.80 11.66
N SER A 283 -18.31 -11.39 10.44
CA SER A 283 -17.75 -11.94 9.21
C SER A 283 -17.56 -10.85 8.15
N ILE A 284 -16.61 -11.10 7.25
CA ILE A 284 -16.40 -10.33 6.03
C ILE A 284 -16.84 -11.22 4.88
N ARG A 285 -17.59 -10.66 3.92
CA ARG A 285 -17.88 -11.32 2.67
C ARG A 285 -17.02 -10.73 1.55
N LEU A 286 -16.36 -11.61 0.81
CA LEU A 286 -15.65 -11.29 -0.42
C LEU A 286 -16.40 -11.93 -1.58
N GLN A 287 -16.98 -11.13 -2.46
CA GLN A 287 -17.56 -11.60 -3.70
C GLN A 287 -16.47 -11.78 -4.74
N VAL A 288 -16.35 -12.96 -5.32
CA VAL A 288 -15.41 -13.28 -6.40
C VAL A 288 -16.08 -13.00 -7.74
N HIS A 289 -15.44 -12.20 -8.56
CA HIS A 289 -15.86 -11.89 -9.92
C HIS A 289 -14.80 -12.31 -10.92
N ASP A 290 -15.23 -12.83 -12.08
CA ASP A 290 -14.32 -13.12 -13.18
C ASP A 290 -13.79 -11.83 -13.85
N ASP A 291 -12.87 -11.97 -14.80
CA ASP A 291 -12.24 -10.86 -15.52
C ASP A 291 -13.20 -10.07 -16.43
N GLY A 292 -14.41 -10.59 -16.64
CA GLY A 292 -15.53 -9.91 -17.32
C GLY A 292 -16.51 -9.23 -16.36
N GLY A 293 -16.31 -9.35 -15.04
CA GLY A 293 -17.18 -8.75 -14.01
C GLY A 293 -18.38 -9.59 -13.60
N THR A 294 -18.47 -10.87 -14.05
CA THR A 294 -19.54 -11.79 -13.66
C THR A 294 -19.24 -12.36 -12.29
N HIS A 295 -20.24 -12.36 -11.38
CA HIS A 295 -20.11 -12.99 -10.08
C HIS A 295 -19.96 -14.52 -10.22
N VAL A 296 -18.92 -15.06 -9.59
CA VAL A 296 -18.55 -16.49 -9.64
C VAL A 296 -18.84 -17.18 -8.32
N ASN A 297 -18.40 -16.59 -7.20
CA ASN A 297 -18.45 -17.22 -5.89
C ASN A 297 -18.43 -16.18 -4.75
N ASN A 298 -18.66 -16.64 -3.51
CA ASN A 298 -18.50 -15.85 -2.29
C ASN A 298 -17.55 -16.58 -1.34
N ILE A 299 -16.63 -15.83 -0.75
CA ILE A 299 -15.78 -16.27 0.35
C ILE A 299 -16.24 -15.55 1.61
N ARG A 300 -16.42 -16.28 2.69
CA ARG A 300 -16.80 -15.72 3.99
C ARG A 300 -15.67 -15.94 4.99
N LEU A 301 -15.11 -14.84 5.51
CA LEU A 301 -14.12 -14.86 6.57
C LEU A 301 -14.85 -14.68 7.90
N ASN A 302 -14.97 -15.75 8.69
CA ASN A 302 -15.64 -15.71 9.98
C ASN A 302 -14.64 -15.33 11.07
N TYR A 303 -14.86 -14.20 11.72
CA TYR A 303 -14.08 -13.82 12.88
C TYR A 303 -14.53 -14.60 14.12
N LEU A 304 -13.54 -15.15 14.85
CA LEU A 304 -13.83 -15.74 16.16
C LEU A 304 -14.06 -14.63 17.18
N PRO A 305 -15.14 -14.70 17.99
CA PRO A 305 -15.34 -13.75 19.08
C PRO A 305 -14.22 -13.85 20.16
N PRO A 306 -13.95 -12.78 20.92
CA PRO A 306 -14.73 -11.56 21.02
C PRO A 306 -14.41 -10.56 19.93
N ARG A 307 -15.47 -9.88 19.48
CA ARG A 307 -15.44 -8.76 18.55
C ARG A 307 -14.32 -7.81 18.85
N GLY A 308 -13.68 -7.34 17.81
CA GLY A 308 -13.17 -6.00 17.90
C GLY A 308 -11.68 -5.83 17.83
N LEU A 309 -10.91 -6.73 17.20
CA LEU A 309 -9.48 -6.42 17.13
C LEU A 309 -8.76 -6.92 15.85
N TRP A 310 -9.49 -7.48 14.87
CA TRP A 310 -8.95 -7.61 13.53
C TRP A 310 -9.01 -6.22 12.88
N ARG A 311 -7.85 -5.61 12.67
CA ARG A 311 -7.83 -4.25 12.18
C ARG A 311 -7.58 -4.15 10.72
N GLU A 312 -6.75 -5.05 10.24
CA GLU A 312 -6.34 -5.02 8.85
C GLU A 312 -6.45 -6.42 8.28
N THR A 313 -7.05 -6.51 7.11
CA THR A 313 -7.09 -7.72 6.30
C THR A 313 -6.46 -7.39 4.96
N TRP A 314 -5.55 -8.22 4.49
CA TRP A 314 -4.86 -8.02 3.22
C TRP A 314 -4.61 -9.35 2.54
N MET A 315 -4.23 -9.29 1.28
CA MET A 315 -3.76 -10.43 0.50
C MET A 315 -2.27 -10.30 0.20
N ASP A 316 -1.63 -11.45 0.05
CA ASP A 316 -0.24 -11.50 -0.42
C ASP A 316 -0.17 -11.82 -1.93
N LEU A 317 1.07 -11.91 -2.44
CA LEU A 317 1.34 -12.23 -3.84
C LEU A 317 0.92 -13.66 -4.26
N ASN A 318 0.51 -14.52 -3.31
CA ASN A 318 0.04 -15.88 -3.58
C ASN A 318 -1.48 -16.01 -3.50
N ASP A 319 -2.20 -14.87 -3.46
CA ASP A 319 -3.65 -14.79 -3.26
C ASP A 319 -4.10 -15.35 -1.90
N GLU A 320 -3.18 -15.36 -0.93
CA GLU A 320 -3.47 -15.78 0.43
C GLU A 320 -3.98 -14.62 1.27
N ILE A 321 -5.05 -14.84 2.03
CA ILE A 321 -5.69 -13.82 2.86
C ILE A 321 -5.10 -13.86 4.26
N TYR A 322 -4.73 -12.70 4.77
CA TYR A 322 -4.19 -12.51 6.11
C TYR A 322 -4.97 -11.46 6.88
N SER A 323 -4.95 -11.56 8.20
CA SER A 323 -5.41 -10.51 9.10
C SER A 323 -4.43 -10.33 10.25
N ALA A 324 -4.37 -9.12 10.79
CA ALA A 324 -3.56 -8.81 11.96
C ALA A 324 -4.40 -8.25 13.11
N ARG A 325 -4.06 -8.66 14.33
CA ARG A 325 -4.62 -8.09 15.55
C ARG A 325 -3.55 -7.93 16.63
N ILE A 326 -3.84 -7.07 17.61
CA ILE A 326 -3.08 -7.01 18.85
C ILE A 326 -3.91 -7.64 19.96
N LYS A 327 -3.33 -8.64 20.62
CA LYS A 327 -3.91 -9.32 21.76
C LYS A 327 -2.90 -9.45 22.88
N SER A 328 -3.25 -8.99 24.08
CA SER A 328 -2.38 -9.09 25.28
C SER A 328 -0.95 -8.59 25.07
N GLY A 329 -0.77 -7.55 24.24
CA GLY A 329 0.55 -7.00 23.92
C GLY A 329 1.32 -7.70 22.80
N TYR A 330 0.72 -8.69 22.15
CA TYR A 330 1.30 -9.43 21.03
C TYR A 330 0.60 -9.05 19.71
N LEU A 331 1.38 -8.94 18.63
CA LEU A 331 0.86 -8.89 17.27
C LEU A 331 0.61 -10.34 16.83
N GLU A 332 -0.64 -10.68 16.58
CA GLU A 332 -1.05 -11.96 15.99
C GLU A 332 -1.34 -11.73 14.51
N ILE A 333 -0.72 -12.53 13.65
CA ILE A 333 -1.00 -12.57 12.21
C ILE A 333 -1.68 -13.91 11.93
N HIS A 334 -2.83 -13.85 11.32
CA HIS A 334 -3.65 -15.02 10.99
C HIS A 334 -3.75 -15.17 9.48
N LYS A 335 -3.41 -16.37 9.00
CA LYS A 335 -3.63 -16.77 7.61
C LYS A 335 -4.96 -17.50 7.52
N TRP A 336 -5.84 -17.04 6.66
CA TRP A 336 -7.12 -17.67 6.38
C TRP A 336 -6.94 -18.84 5.40
N LYS A 337 -7.63 -19.93 5.67
CA LYS A 337 -7.61 -21.15 4.84
C LYS A 337 -8.96 -21.40 4.20
#